data_bb444a19938dcd6f4c3c1eff6d40967c
#
_entry.id   bb444a19938dcd6f4c3c1eff6d40967c
#
_cell.length_a   1.000
_cell.length_b   1.000
_cell.length_c   1.000
_cell.angle_alpha   90.00
_cell.angle_beta   90.00
_cell.angle_gamma   90.00
#
_symmetry.space_group_name_H-M   'P 1'
#
loop_
_entity.id
_entity.type
_entity.pdbx_description
1 polymer ?
#
loop_
_entity_poly.entity_id
_entity_poly.type
_entity_poly.pdbx_seq_one_letter_code
_entity_poly.pdbx_strand_id
1 'polypeptide(L)'
;MGSVASLEPVYSTDFARSNIIELKSLSKNFGELKVLENIDFAIRAGEIFAIIGTSGSGKSTFLNIISGLLEQDSGSFRISGKASGQFSGWKRIAYMFQEDRLLPWRTVRDNVAFGLENTSLGKQAKKARIDEVIDLVGLHEFADYWPHQISGGMRSRVALARSLVIEPEVLLMDEPFSKLDAQTRSQMHGELLRLHDLTGMTVVFVTHDVEEAAVLADRVAVFSSRPGRVKEIVDVNLDRPRLLTDAHLSEQIRTLRKKI
;
A
#
# COMPACT_ATOMS: atom_id res chain seq x y z
N MET A 1 18.53 17.04 -25.08
CA MET A 1 17.07 16.87 -25.25
C MET A 1 16.84 15.41 -25.56
N GLY A 2 16.68 14.63 -24.51
CA GLY A 2 16.38 13.17 -24.58
C GLY A 2 14.88 12.99 -24.51
N SER A 3 14.33 12.34 -25.53
CA SER A 3 12.91 11.97 -25.63
C SER A 3 12.51 11.13 -24.43
N VAL A 4 11.62 11.66 -23.61
CA VAL A 4 10.89 10.88 -22.59
C VAL A 4 9.95 9.99 -23.39
N ALA A 5 10.23 8.69 -23.43
CA ALA A 5 9.31 7.71 -23.97
C ALA A 5 8.00 7.83 -23.17
N SER A 6 6.94 8.23 -23.85
CA SER A 6 5.59 8.29 -23.28
C SER A 6 5.17 6.87 -22.88
N LEU A 7 5.13 6.60 -21.60
CA LEU A 7 4.45 5.44 -21.05
C LEU A 7 2.96 5.63 -21.34
N GLU A 8 2.43 4.96 -22.36
CA GLU A 8 0.99 4.84 -22.50
C GLU A 8 0.45 4.08 -21.28
N PRO A 9 -0.66 4.53 -20.69
CA PRO A 9 -1.26 3.82 -19.56
C PRO A 9 -1.65 2.41 -20.02
N VAL A 10 -1.05 1.40 -19.41
CA VAL A 10 -1.26 -0.04 -19.72
C VAL A 10 -2.67 -0.51 -19.36
N TYR A 11 -3.47 0.31 -18.72
CA TYR A 11 -4.80 -0.07 -18.24
C TYR A 11 -5.90 0.65 -19.02
N SER A 12 -6.74 -0.14 -19.71
CA SER A 12 -7.94 0.35 -20.38
C SER A 12 -8.93 0.93 -19.36
N THR A 13 -9.65 1.99 -19.74
CA THR A 13 -10.65 2.72 -18.95
C THR A 13 -11.82 1.86 -18.43
N ASP A 14 -11.93 0.60 -18.84
CA ASP A 14 -12.95 -0.36 -18.36
C ASP A 14 -12.62 -0.98 -17.00
N PHE A 15 -11.37 -0.91 -16.52
CA PHE A 15 -10.95 -1.44 -15.22
C PHE A 15 -11.45 -0.60 -14.02
N ALA A 16 -11.73 0.67 -14.21
CA ALA A 16 -12.09 1.63 -13.14
C ALA A 16 -13.42 1.33 -12.40
N ARG A 17 -14.16 0.26 -12.79
CA ARG A 17 -15.43 -0.13 -12.15
C ARG A 17 -15.43 -1.55 -11.58
N SER A 18 -14.36 -2.32 -11.76
CA SER A 18 -14.30 -3.71 -11.26
C SER A 18 -13.67 -3.76 -9.87
N ASN A 19 -14.19 -4.67 -9.04
CA ASN A 19 -13.57 -4.95 -7.75
C ASN A 19 -12.30 -5.79 -7.96
N ILE A 20 -11.17 -5.32 -7.42
CA ILE A 20 -9.93 -6.08 -7.45
C ILE A 20 -9.83 -7.03 -6.27
N ILE A 21 -10.39 -6.66 -5.11
CA ILE A 21 -10.49 -7.51 -3.92
C ILE A 21 -11.94 -7.50 -3.46
N GLU A 22 -12.51 -8.66 -3.22
CA GLU A 22 -13.86 -8.84 -2.67
C GLU A 22 -13.80 -9.77 -1.46
N LEU A 23 -14.36 -9.36 -0.35
CA LEU A 23 -14.38 -10.12 0.89
C LEU A 23 -15.82 -10.46 1.28
N LYS A 24 -16.03 -11.69 1.75
CA LYS A 24 -17.34 -12.16 2.24
C LYS A 24 -17.17 -12.87 3.57
N SER A 25 -17.71 -12.26 4.62
CA SER A 25 -17.76 -12.78 6.00
C SER A 25 -16.41 -13.33 6.50
N LEU A 26 -15.32 -12.66 6.10
CA LEU A 26 -13.97 -13.08 6.42
C LEU A 26 -13.71 -12.92 7.92
N SER A 27 -13.26 -14.00 8.56
CA SER A 27 -12.96 -14.01 9.99
C SER A 27 -11.62 -14.70 10.29
N LYS A 28 -10.97 -14.27 11.39
CA LYS A 28 -9.69 -14.82 11.85
C LYS A 28 -9.61 -14.84 13.36
N ASN A 29 -9.22 -16.00 13.90
CA ASN A 29 -8.94 -16.20 15.31
C ASN A 29 -7.50 -16.66 15.51
N PHE A 30 -6.94 -16.41 16.68
CA PHE A 30 -5.70 -17.03 17.16
C PHE A 30 -6.01 -17.73 18.49
N GLY A 31 -6.20 -19.04 18.42
CA GLY A 31 -6.78 -19.80 19.53
C GLY A 31 -8.18 -19.29 19.84
N GLU A 32 -8.44 -18.94 21.10
CA GLU A 32 -9.73 -18.37 21.54
C GLU A 32 -9.90 -16.88 21.20
N LEU A 33 -8.81 -16.22 20.80
CA LEU A 33 -8.81 -14.79 20.54
C LEU A 33 -9.40 -14.48 19.16
N LYS A 34 -10.58 -13.89 19.11
CA LYS A 34 -11.18 -13.37 17.88
C LYS A 34 -10.48 -12.07 17.50
N VAL A 35 -9.82 -12.05 16.33
CA VAL A 35 -9.08 -10.86 15.83
C VAL A 35 -9.85 -10.13 14.74
N LEU A 36 -10.42 -10.85 13.78
CA LEU A 36 -11.31 -10.32 12.75
C LEU A 36 -12.62 -11.09 12.75
N GLU A 37 -13.74 -10.42 12.59
CA GLU A 37 -15.05 -11.06 12.58
C GLU A 37 -15.96 -10.44 11.52
N ASN A 38 -16.41 -11.27 10.59
CA ASN A 38 -17.36 -10.95 9.52
C ASN A 38 -16.95 -9.68 8.74
N ILE A 39 -15.77 -9.68 8.14
CA ILE A 39 -15.31 -8.58 7.28
C ILE A 39 -15.94 -8.75 5.90
N ASP A 40 -16.79 -7.81 5.52
CA ASP A 40 -17.51 -7.77 4.24
C ASP A 40 -17.30 -6.41 3.57
N PHE A 41 -16.54 -6.35 2.50
CA PHE A 41 -16.44 -5.19 1.60
C PHE A 41 -15.69 -5.55 0.32
N ALA A 42 -15.64 -4.59 -0.61
CA ALA A 42 -14.86 -4.70 -1.82
C ALA A 42 -13.95 -3.47 -2.01
N ILE A 43 -12.78 -3.71 -2.58
CA ILE A 43 -11.81 -2.70 -2.99
C ILE A 43 -11.84 -2.64 -4.52
N ARG A 44 -11.99 -1.43 -5.07
CA ARG A 44 -12.05 -1.20 -6.51
C ARG A 44 -10.65 -1.20 -7.12
N ALA A 45 -10.55 -1.61 -8.36
CA ALA A 45 -9.29 -1.49 -9.09
C ALA A 45 -8.91 -0.02 -9.27
N GLY A 46 -7.63 0.31 -9.04
CA GLY A 46 -7.10 1.66 -9.19
C GLY A 46 -7.51 2.64 -8.09
N GLU A 47 -8.13 2.21 -6.97
CA GLU A 47 -8.40 3.12 -5.85
C GLU A 47 -7.26 3.08 -4.81
N ILE A 48 -7.13 4.16 -4.06
CA ILE A 48 -6.38 4.19 -2.81
C ILE A 48 -7.36 3.95 -1.66
N PHE A 49 -7.26 2.80 -1.01
CA PHE A 49 -8.16 2.37 0.06
C PHE A 49 -7.42 2.35 1.41
N ALA A 50 -7.90 3.13 2.37
CA ALA A 50 -7.34 3.14 3.72
C ALA A 50 -8.18 2.32 4.69
N ILE A 51 -7.51 1.72 5.68
CA ILE A 51 -8.16 1.08 6.83
C ILE A 51 -7.63 1.75 8.09
N ILE A 52 -8.54 2.36 8.85
CA ILE A 52 -8.22 3.02 10.12
C ILE A 52 -8.86 2.29 11.29
N GLY A 53 -8.31 2.47 12.47
CA GLY A 53 -8.83 1.88 13.71
C GLY A 53 -7.76 1.85 14.78
N THR A 54 -8.17 1.60 16.01
CA THR A 54 -7.27 1.54 17.17
C THR A 54 -6.20 0.45 17.01
N SER A 55 -5.13 0.54 17.78
CA SER A 55 -4.13 -0.52 17.85
C SER A 55 -4.78 -1.83 18.30
N GLY A 56 -4.40 -2.94 17.67
CA GLY A 56 -4.97 -4.26 17.95
C GLY A 56 -6.34 -4.53 17.31
N SER A 57 -6.87 -3.66 16.43
CA SER A 57 -8.11 -3.90 15.69
C SER A 57 -8.00 -4.92 14.53
N GLY A 58 -6.85 -5.56 14.36
CA GLY A 58 -6.67 -6.62 13.35
C GLY A 58 -6.26 -6.12 11.95
N LYS A 59 -5.90 -4.84 11.76
CA LYS A 59 -5.54 -4.26 10.45
C LYS A 59 -4.38 -4.98 9.77
N SER A 60 -3.28 -5.20 10.47
CA SER A 60 -2.14 -5.96 9.94
C SER A 60 -2.49 -7.43 9.67
N THR A 61 -3.34 -8.03 10.51
CA THR A 61 -3.87 -9.39 10.28
C THR A 61 -4.68 -9.43 8.99
N PHE A 62 -5.51 -8.43 8.74
CA PHE A 62 -6.26 -8.29 7.51
C PHE A 62 -5.32 -8.19 6.29
N LEU A 63 -4.31 -7.30 6.32
CA LEU A 63 -3.33 -7.21 5.24
C LEU A 63 -2.59 -8.53 4.99
N ASN A 64 -2.20 -9.24 6.06
CA ASN A 64 -1.55 -10.54 5.94
C ASN A 64 -2.44 -11.59 5.27
N ILE A 65 -3.75 -11.54 5.49
CA ILE A 65 -4.69 -12.45 4.83
C ILE A 65 -4.81 -12.12 3.33
N ILE A 66 -5.06 -10.87 2.98
CA ILE A 66 -5.25 -10.51 1.57
C ILE A 66 -3.95 -10.56 0.76
N SER A 67 -2.78 -10.59 1.41
CA SER A 67 -1.48 -10.85 0.77
C SER A 67 -1.15 -12.33 0.61
N GLY A 68 -1.97 -13.23 1.16
CA GLY A 68 -1.71 -14.67 1.15
C GLY A 68 -0.65 -15.15 2.15
N LEU A 69 -0.20 -14.28 3.06
CA LEU A 69 0.77 -14.64 4.12
C LEU A 69 0.08 -15.35 5.30
N LEU A 70 -1.23 -15.22 5.42
CA LEU A 70 -2.03 -15.82 6.48
C LEU A 70 -3.37 -16.29 5.91
N GLU A 71 -3.81 -17.49 6.31
CA GLU A 71 -5.12 -18.00 5.93
C GLU A 71 -6.21 -17.50 6.89
N GLN A 72 -7.40 -17.20 6.37
CA GLN A 72 -8.59 -16.95 7.14
C GLN A 72 -9.14 -18.25 7.74
N ASP A 73 -9.89 -18.16 8.84
CA ASP A 73 -10.52 -19.34 9.45
C ASP A 73 -11.91 -19.59 8.86
N SER A 74 -12.61 -18.53 8.45
CA SER A 74 -13.91 -18.64 7.78
C SER A 74 -14.14 -17.47 6.82
N GLY A 75 -15.20 -17.59 6.02
CA GLY A 75 -15.48 -16.66 4.94
C GLY A 75 -14.63 -16.91 3.70
N SER A 76 -14.60 -15.96 2.79
CA SER A 76 -13.84 -16.07 1.56
C SER A 76 -13.42 -14.70 1.05
N PHE A 77 -12.36 -14.66 0.23
CA PHE A 77 -12.05 -13.48 -0.55
C PHE A 77 -11.63 -13.86 -1.97
N ARG A 78 -11.82 -12.92 -2.87
CA ARG A 78 -11.43 -13.02 -4.27
C ARG A 78 -10.45 -11.90 -4.61
N ILE A 79 -9.53 -12.19 -5.51
CA ILE A 79 -8.59 -11.21 -6.07
C ILE A 79 -8.72 -11.30 -7.60
N SER A 80 -8.96 -10.16 -8.25
CA SER A 80 -9.19 -10.09 -9.71
C SER A 80 -10.22 -11.13 -10.18
N GLY A 81 -11.33 -11.28 -9.44
CA GLY A 81 -12.42 -12.21 -9.71
C GLY A 81 -12.15 -13.69 -9.39
N LYS A 82 -10.93 -14.08 -9.01
CA LYS A 82 -10.55 -15.46 -8.67
C LYS A 82 -10.58 -15.66 -7.15
N ALA A 83 -11.10 -16.81 -6.68
CA ALA A 83 -11.00 -17.17 -5.28
C ALA A 83 -9.53 -17.25 -4.84
N SER A 84 -9.21 -16.86 -3.60
CA SER A 84 -7.84 -16.79 -3.08
C SER A 84 -7.05 -18.09 -3.28
N GLY A 85 -7.66 -19.24 -3.05
CA GLY A 85 -7.03 -20.56 -3.27
C GLY A 85 -6.75 -20.91 -4.75
N GLN A 86 -7.35 -20.17 -5.70
CA GLN A 86 -7.14 -20.33 -7.15
C GLN A 86 -6.33 -19.20 -7.76
N PHE A 87 -5.98 -18.19 -6.95
CA PHE A 87 -5.24 -17.02 -7.41
C PHE A 87 -3.75 -17.35 -7.55
N SER A 88 -3.22 -17.24 -8.75
CA SER A 88 -1.80 -17.48 -9.06
C SER A 88 -0.98 -16.20 -9.26
N GLY A 89 -1.65 -15.05 -9.19
CA GLY A 89 -1.06 -13.74 -9.46
C GLY A 89 -0.36 -13.08 -8.26
N TRP A 90 0.03 -13.84 -7.23
CA TRP A 90 0.65 -13.30 -6.00
C TRP A 90 1.88 -12.43 -6.24
N LYS A 91 2.62 -12.68 -7.34
CA LYS A 91 3.76 -11.85 -7.75
C LYS A 91 3.37 -10.41 -8.16
N ARG A 92 2.09 -10.15 -8.39
CA ARG A 92 1.54 -8.83 -8.76
C ARG A 92 1.03 -8.07 -7.54
N ILE A 93 1.19 -8.64 -6.34
CA ILE A 93 0.86 -8.00 -5.07
C ILE A 93 2.17 -7.71 -4.35
N ALA A 94 2.45 -6.43 -4.11
CA ALA A 94 3.57 -6.01 -3.27
C ALA A 94 3.10 -5.78 -1.85
N TYR A 95 3.96 -6.06 -0.88
CA TYR A 95 3.70 -5.79 0.53
C TYR A 95 4.83 -4.97 1.14
N MET A 96 4.52 -3.80 1.63
CA MET A 96 5.39 -2.95 2.43
C MET A 96 5.03 -3.12 3.91
N PHE A 97 5.91 -3.75 4.67
CA PHE A 97 5.74 -3.97 6.11
C PHE A 97 6.00 -2.70 6.91
N GLN A 98 5.46 -2.62 8.12
CA GLN A 98 5.72 -1.54 9.08
C GLN A 98 7.21 -1.38 9.41
N GLU A 99 7.94 -2.49 9.48
CA GLU A 99 9.39 -2.49 9.51
C GLU A 99 9.94 -2.54 8.10
N ASP A 100 11.04 -1.83 7.84
CA ASP A 100 11.63 -1.75 6.50
C ASP A 100 12.14 -3.10 5.95
N ARG A 101 12.51 -4.02 6.87
CA ARG A 101 12.98 -5.38 6.55
C ARG A 101 14.02 -5.40 5.43
N LEU A 102 14.90 -4.39 5.43
CA LEU A 102 16.00 -4.36 4.47
C LEU A 102 17.02 -5.45 4.81
N LEU A 103 17.63 -5.99 3.78
CA LEU A 103 18.72 -6.93 3.91
C LEU A 103 19.99 -6.16 4.32
N PRO A 104 20.48 -6.29 5.56
CA PRO A 104 21.56 -5.44 6.08
C PRO A 104 22.90 -5.67 5.37
N TRP A 105 23.06 -6.81 4.68
CA TRP A 105 24.22 -7.18 3.89
C TRP A 105 24.10 -6.82 2.40
N ARG A 106 23.12 -5.99 2.03
CA ARG A 106 22.90 -5.48 0.67
C ARG A 106 22.87 -3.97 0.67
N THR A 107 23.37 -3.36 -0.40
CA THR A 107 23.24 -1.92 -0.63
C THR A 107 21.78 -1.50 -0.85
N VAL A 108 21.49 -0.22 -0.93
CA VAL A 108 20.18 0.32 -1.34
C VAL A 108 19.77 -0.29 -2.68
N ARG A 109 20.65 -0.20 -3.68
CA ARG A 109 20.45 -0.77 -5.02
C ARG A 109 20.12 -2.25 -4.98
N ASP A 110 20.89 -3.03 -4.24
CA ASP A 110 20.71 -4.48 -4.16
C ASP A 110 19.45 -4.87 -3.38
N ASN A 111 19.03 -4.05 -2.41
CA ASN A 111 17.75 -4.22 -1.73
C ASN A 111 16.58 -4.01 -2.70
N VAL A 112 16.64 -2.99 -3.55
CA VAL A 112 15.63 -2.75 -4.59
C VAL A 112 15.66 -3.87 -5.63
N ALA A 113 16.85 -4.27 -6.08
CA ALA A 113 17.05 -5.35 -7.05
C ALA A 113 16.46 -6.70 -6.58
N PHE A 114 16.37 -6.93 -5.28
CA PHE A 114 15.83 -8.15 -4.70
C PHE A 114 14.42 -8.47 -5.21
N GLY A 115 13.57 -7.45 -5.41
CA GLY A 115 12.23 -7.63 -5.98
C GLY A 115 12.23 -8.24 -7.39
N LEU A 116 13.32 -8.07 -8.15
CA LEU A 116 13.44 -8.56 -9.53
C LEU A 116 14.22 -9.87 -9.68
N GLU A 117 14.74 -10.46 -8.59
CA GLU A 117 15.58 -11.67 -8.69
C GLU A 117 14.88 -12.83 -9.40
N ASN A 118 13.58 -13.03 -9.10
CA ASN A 118 12.77 -14.11 -9.66
C ASN A 118 11.95 -13.71 -10.90
N THR A 119 12.37 -12.66 -11.62
CA THR A 119 11.73 -12.23 -12.87
C THR A 119 12.55 -12.66 -14.08
N SER A 120 11.89 -12.82 -15.21
CA SER A 120 12.52 -13.15 -16.50
C SER A 120 13.15 -11.95 -17.22
N LEU A 121 13.14 -10.76 -16.59
CA LEU A 121 13.73 -9.56 -17.20
C LEU A 121 15.23 -9.72 -17.44
N GLY A 122 15.70 -9.25 -18.61
CA GLY A 122 17.13 -9.21 -18.95
C GLY A 122 17.91 -8.22 -18.04
N LYS A 123 19.22 -8.40 -17.93
CA LYS A 123 20.10 -7.60 -17.05
C LYS A 123 19.95 -6.08 -17.27
N GLN A 124 19.89 -5.64 -18.53
CA GLN A 124 19.78 -4.21 -18.87
C GLN A 124 18.42 -3.64 -18.44
N ALA A 125 17.32 -4.37 -18.67
CA ALA A 125 15.98 -3.97 -18.24
C ALA A 125 15.87 -3.91 -16.71
N LYS A 126 16.43 -4.92 -15.99
CA LYS A 126 16.49 -4.89 -14.53
C LYS A 126 17.24 -3.65 -14.03
N LYS A 127 18.41 -3.35 -14.60
CA LYS A 127 19.19 -2.18 -14.21
C LYS A 127 18.41 -0.88 -14.43
N ALA A 128 17.84 -0.68 -15.60
CA ALA A 128 17.06 0.51 -15.92
C ALA A 128 15.88 0.68 -14.94
N ARG A 129 15.16 -0.39 -14.64
CA ARG A 129 14.03 -0.37 -13.70
C ARG A 129 14.46 -0.07 -12.27
N ILE A 130 15.58 -0.62 -11.81
CA ILE A 130 16.13 -0.33 -10.48
C ILE A 130 16.53 1.14 -10.38
N ASP A 131 17.25 1.66 -11.37
CA ASP A 131 17.68 3.06 -11.41
C ASP A 131 16.45 4.00 -11.40
N GLU A 132 15.43 3.71 -12.21
CA GLU A 132 14.18 4.47 -12.26
C GLU A 132 13.47 4.56 -10.89
N VAL A 133 13.29 3.44 -10.18
CA VAL A 133 12.59 3.48 -8.88
C VAL A 133 13.45 4.08 -7.77
N ILE A 134 14.77 3.99 -7.84
CA ILE A 134 15.69 4.66 -6.90
C ILE A 134 15.62 6.17 -7.10
N ASP A 135 15.60 6.64 -8.34
CA ASP A 135 15.44 8.06 -8.67
C ASP A 135 14.09 8.59 -8.22
N LEU A 136 13.06 7.79 -8.43
CA LEU A 136 11.69 8.07 -8.02
C LEU A 136 11.55 8.37 -6.52
N VAL A 137 12.22 7.59 -5.67
CA VAL A 137 12.21 7.79 -4.21
C VAL A 137 13.31 8.76 -3.74
N GLY A 138 14.02 9.42 -4.66
CA GLY A 138 15.03 10.41 -4.36
C GLY A 138 16.26 9.86 -3.62
N LEU A 139 16.72 8.66 -4.00
CA LEU A 139 17.85 7.98 -3.35
C LEU A 139 19.01 7.69 -4.29
N HIS A 140 19.11 8.37 -5.45
CA HIS A 140 20.14 8.14 -6.45
C HIS A 140 21.55 8.20 -5.85
N GLU A 141 21.86 9.25 -5.12
CA GLU A 141 23.18 9.47 -4.50
C GLU A 141 23.51 8.46 -3.40
N PHE A 142 22.52 7.75 -2.89
CA PHE A 142 22.64 6.77 -1.82
C PHE A 142 22.52 5.32 -2.30
N ALA A 143 22.49 5.10 -3.61
CA ALA A 143 22.25 3.78 -4.21
C ALA A 143 23.23 2.71 -3.75
N ASP A 144 24.48 3.07 -3.53
CA ASP A 144 25.56 2.15 -3.13
C ASP A 144 25.80 2.13 -1.60
N TYR A 145 24.97 2.84 -0.80
CA TYR A 145 25.05 2.84 0.66
C TYR A 145 24.35 1.61 1.24
N TRP A 146 24.80 1.23 2.43
CA TRP A 146 24.23 0.13 3.20
C TRP A 146 23.11 0.64 4.12
N PRO A 147 22.14 -0.22 4.53
CA PRO A 147 21.03 0.21 5.39
C PRO A 147 21.43 0.91 6.69
N HIS A 148 22.56 0.54 7.27
CA HIS A 148 23.08 1.16 8.50
C HIS A 148 23.71 2.55 8.29
N GLN A 149 23.98 2.93 7.04
CA GLN A 149 24.57 4.23 6.67
C GLN A 149 23.53 5.30 6.32
N ILE A 150 22.25 4.92 6.25
CA ILE A 150 21.16 5.78 5.84
C ILE A 150 20.14 5.99 6.98
N SER A 151 19.40 7.10 6.93
CA SER A 151 18.38 7.44 7.94
C SER A 151 17.18 6.47 7.93
N GLY A 152 16.38 6.48 8.99
CA GLY A 152 15.14 5.68 9.05
C GLY A 152 14.16 6.03 7.93
N GLY A 153 13.97 7.32 7.62
CA GLY A 153 13.15 7.76 6.51
C GLY A 153 13.67 7.29 5.14
N MET A 154 15.00 7.28 4.96
CA MET A 154 15.61 6.73 3.74
C MET A 154 15.38 5.22 3.65
N ARG A 155 15.49 4.47 4.75
CA ARG A 155 15.18 3.03 4.75
C ARG A 155 13.73 2.75 4.36
N SER A 156 12.77 3.55 4.85
CA SER A 156 11.37 3.41 4.44
C SER A 156 11.18 3.67 2.94
N ARG A 157 11.89 4.66 2.37
CA ARG A 157 11.89 4.91 0.92
C ARG A 157 12.51 3.76 0.11
N VAL A 158 13.56 3.12 0.61
CA VAL A 158 14.13 1.90 -0.02
C VAL A 158 13.12 0.75 0.01
N ALA A 159 12.41 0.55 1.13
CA ALA A 159 11.37 -0.47 1.25
C ALA A 159 10.22 -0.22 0.25
N LEU A 160 9.82 1.04 0.06
CA LEU A 160 8.84 1.43 -0.95
C LEU A 160 9.37 1.13 -2.37
N ALA A 161 10.59 1.57 -2.70
CA ALA A 161 11.23 1.31 -4.00
C ALA A 161 11.30 -0.19 -4.31
N ARG A 162 11.67 -1.02 -3.31
CA ARG A 162 11.68 -2.49 -3.43
C ARG A 162 10.30 -3.07 -3.73
N SER A 163 9.25 -2.48 -3.18
CA SER A 163 7.87 -2.90 -3.44
C SER A 163 7.37 -2.47 -4.82
N LEU A 164 7.84 -1.34 -5.32
CA LEU A 164 7.42 -0.76 -6.61
C LEU A 164 8.18 -1.33 -7.81
N VAL A 165 9.40 -1.82 -7.61
CA VAL A 165 10.27 -2.30 -8.70
C VAL A 165 9.65 -3.44 -9.51
N ILE A 166 8.72 -4.20 -8.91
CA ILE A 166 8.00 -5.32 -9.56
C ILE A 166 6.76 -4.89 -10.33
N GLU A 167 6.44 -3.58 -10.39
CA GLU A 167 5.22 -3.03 -11.02
C GLU A 167 3.95 -3.73 -10.52
N PRO A 168 3.62 -3.60 -9.23
CA PRO A 168 2.50 -4.34 -8.66
C PRO A 168 1.15 -3.81 -9.18
N GLU A 169 0.16 -4.70 -9.33
CA GLU A 169 -1.25 -4.29 -9.49
C GLU A 169 -1.85 -3.80 -8.18
N VAL A 170 -1.42 -4.42 -7.08
CA VAL A 170 -1.88 -4.08 -5.74
C VAL A 170 -0.67 -3.86 -4.83
N LEU A 171 -0.59 -2.67 -4.24
CA LEU A 171 0.38 -2.33 -3.21
C LEU A 171 -0.30 -2.34 -1.84
N LEU A 172 0.10 -3.26 -0.98
CA LEU A 172 -0.35 -3.35 0.42
C LEU A 172 0.69 -2.67 1.31
N MET A 173 0.26 -1.80 2.22
CA MET A 173 1.18 -1.09 3.11
C MET A 173 0.69 -1.11 4.56
N ASP A 174 1.54 -1.56 5.48
CA ASP A 174 1.25 -1.61 6.92
C ASP A 174 1.95 -0.45 7.64
N GLU A 175 1.18 0.57 8.04
CA GLU A 175 1.65 1.80 8.69
C GLU A 175 2.88 2.43 8.00
N PRO A 176 2.82 2.69 6.67
CA PRO A 176 4.01 2.96 5.85
C PRO A 176 4.79 4.21 6.24
N PHE A 177 4.12 5.19 6.85
CA PHE A 177 4.70 6.51 7.13
C PHE A 177 4.82 6.81 8.63
N SER A 178 4.49 5.83 9.50
CA SER A 178 4.45 6.04 10.96
C SER A 178 5.79 6.44 11.58
N LYS A 179 6.91 6.07 10.95
CA LYS A 179 8.28 6.35 11.43
C LYS A 179 8.93 7.60 10.79
N LEU A 180 8.18 8.33 9.96
CA LEU A 180 8.69 9.49 9.24
C LEU A 180 8.37 10.78 10.00
N ASP A 181 9.30 11.73 9.94
CA ASP A 181 9.02 13.12 10.32
C ASP A 181 7.99 13.76 9.37
N ALA A 182 7.37 14.85 9.77
CA ALA A 182 6.26 15.48 9.06
C ALA A 182 6.64 15.91 7.62
N GLN A 183 7.85 16.43 7.43
CA GLN A 183 8.30 16.90 6.11
C GLN A 183 8.53 15.71 5.16
N THR A 184 9.25 14.69 5.62
CA THR A 184 9.50 13.46 4.85
C THR A 184 8.19 12.74 4.54
N ARG A 185 7.25 12.67 5.50
CA ARG A 185 5.93 12.09 5.32
C ARG A 185 5.16 12.80 4.21
N SER A 186 5.09 14.13 4.23
CA SER A 186 4.42 14.91 3.20
C SER A 186 5.02 14.69 1.81
N GLN A 187 6.35 14.61 1.69
CA GLN A 187 7.02 14.26 0.43
C GLN A 187 6.63 12.87 -0.05
N MET A 188 6.63 11.88 0.85
CA MET A 188 6.27 10.50 0.50
C MET A 188 4.80 10.35 0.10
N HIS A 189 3.89 11.12 0.71
CA HIS A 189 2.50 11.19 0.27
C HIS A 189 2.41 11.70 -1.17
N GLY A 190 3.12 12.78 -1.50
CA GLY A 190 3.17 13.31 -2.86
C GLY A 190 3.72 12.31 -3.87
N GLU A 191 4.80 11.59 -3.53
CA GLU A 191 5.38 10.56 -4.40
C GLU A 191 4.43 9.37 -4.59
N LEU A 192 3.75 8.90 -3.54
CA LEU A 192 2.76 7.83 -3.65
C LEU A 192 1.61 8.22 -4.57
N LEU A 193 1.07 9.44 -4.42
CA LEU A 193 0.00 9.95 -5.27
C LEU A 193 0.46 10.05 -6.73
N ARG A 194 1.64 10.63 -6.97
CA ARG A 194 2.23 10.72 -8.30
C ARG A 194 2.38 9.35 -8.97
N LEU A 195 2.86 8.37 -8.21
CA LEU A 195 2.99 6.99 -8.69
C LEU A 195 1.66 6.34 -9.00
N HIS A 196 0.71 6.51 -8.09
CA HIS A 196 -0.64 6.03 -8.29
C HIS A 196 -1.25 6.59 -9.59
N ASP A 197 -1.13 7.90 -9.81
CA ASP A 197 -1.63 8.56 -11.02
C ASP A 197 -0.95 8.06 -12.31
N LEU A 198 0.35 7.76 -12.23
CA LEU A 198 1.11 7.26 -13.39
C LEU A 198 0.81 5.79 -13.71
N THR A 199 0.60 4.95 -12.69
CA THR A 199 0.51 3.50 -12.87
C THR A 199 -0.91 2.96 -12.83
N GLY A 200 -1.84 3.67 -12.22
CA GLY A 200 -3.20 3.19 -11.96
C GLY A 200 -3.26 1.99 -10.99
N MET A 201 -2.17 1.71 -10.25
CA MET A 201 -2.15 0.61 -9.28
C MET A 201 -3.17 0.81 -8.17
N THR A 202 -3.69 -0.28 -7.63
CA THR A 202 -4.52 -0.22 -6.42
C THR A 202 -3.61 -0.14 -5.20
N VAL A 203 -3.91 0.78 -4.29
CA VAL A 203 -3.18 0.91 -3.02
C VAL A 203 -4.11 0.59 -1.87
N VAL A 204 -3.70 -0.32 -0.99
CA VAL A 204 -4.40 -0.63 0.27
C VAL A 204 -3.45 -0.40 1.41
N PHE A 205 -3.76 0.55 2.29
CA PHE A 205 -2.90 0.79 3.42
C PHE A 205 -3.66 0.83 4.74
N VAL A 206 -2.99 0.44 5.80
CA VAL A 206 -3.50 0.56 7.15
C VAL A 206 -2.74 1.64 7.90
N THR A 207 -3.45 2.41 8.69
CA THR A 207 -2.87 3.46 9.51
C THR A 207 -3.72 3.72 10.75
N HIS A 208 -3.13 4.28 11.78
CA HIS A 208 -3.84 4.86 12.91
C HIS A 208 -3.99 6.39 12.77
N ASP A 209 -3.37 6.98 11.75
CA ASP A 209 -3.43 8.42 11.47
C ASP A 209 -4.59 8.74 10.51
N VAL A 210 -5.60 9.43 11.06
CA VAL A 210 -6.80 9.83 10.30
C VAL A 210 -6.48 10.88 9.24
N GLU A 211 -5.49 11.75 9.49
CA GLU A 211 -5.07 12.78 8.54
C GLU A 211 -4.46 12.15 7.31
N GLU A 212 -3.59 11.15 7.53
CA GLU A 212 -3.00 10.36 6.44
C GLU A 212 -4.08 9.69 5.58
N ALA A 213 -5.05 9.03 6.21
CA ALA A 213 -6.16 8.39 5.50
C ALA A 213 -6.99 9.40 4.69
N ALA A 214 -7.31 10.57 5.27
CA ALA A 214 -8.10 11.60 4.60
C ALA A 214 -7.33 12.29 3.45
N VAL A 215 -6.01 12.46 3.57
CA VAL A 215 -5.16 13.06 2.52
C VAL A 215 -5.03 12.12 1.32
N LEU A 216 -4.83 10.83 1.55
CA LEU A 216 -4.44 9.87 0.51
C LEU A 216 -5.61 9.09 -0.08
N ALA A 217 -6.55 8.62 0.76
CA ALA A 217 -7.50 7.60 0.33
C ALA A 217 -8.70 8.15 -0.48
N ASP A 218 -9.23 7.35 -1.39
CA ASP A 218 -10.53 7.56 -2.02
C ASP A 218 -11.65 7.07 -1.11
N ARG A 219 -11.40 5.97 -0.38
CA ARG A 219 -12.32 5.40 0.60
C ARG A 219 -11.58 4.95 1.85
N VAL A 220 -12.24 5.07 2.98
CA VAL A 220 -11.70 4.74 4.29
C VAL A 220 -12.62 3.77 5.01
N ALA A 221 -12.14 2.55 5.30
CA ALA A 221 -12.82 1.62 6.18
C ALA A 221 -12.44 1.88 7.64
N VAL A 222 -13.43 2.04 8.50
CA VAL A 222 -13.24 2.22 9.94
C VAL A 222 -13.43 0.86 10.62
N PHE A 223 -12.37 0.34 11.23
CA PHE A 223 -12.43 -0.92 11.98
C PHE A 223 -12.74 -0.66 13.45
N SER A 224 -13.61 -1.48 14.03
CA SER A 224 -13.84 -1.52 15.48
C SER A 224 -12.59 -2.00 16.22
N SER A 225 -12.53 -1.70 17.51
CA SER A 225 -11.65 -2.43 18.42
C SER A 225 -12.01 -3.92 18.45
N ARG A 226 -11.10 -4.75 18.96
CA ARG A 226 -11.16 -6.22 18.94
C ARG A 226 -12.51 -6.81 19.39
N PRO A 227 -13.13 -7.72 18.61
CA PRO A 227 -12.73 -8.17 17.29
C PRO A 227 -12.90 -7.04 16.25
N GLY A 228 -11.95 -6.98 15.30
CA GLY A 228 -12.04 -6.06 14.18
C GLY A 228 -13.26 -6.39 13.32
N ARG A 229 -14.16 -5.42 13.19
CA ARG A 229 -15.32 -5.44 12.29
C ARG A 229 -15.34 -4.15 11.51
N VAL A 230 -15.89 -4.15 10.33
CA VAL A 230 -16.12 -2.91 9.60
C VAL A 230 -17.29 -2.17 10.24
N LYS A 231 -17.01 -1.02 10.87
CA LYS A 231 -18.07 -0.13 11.38
C LYS A 231 -18.73 0.60 10.23
N GLU A 232 -17.93 1.14 9.34
CA GLU A 232 -18.40 1.95 8.21
C GLU A 232 -17.29 2.07 7.16
N ILE A 233 -17.69 2.32 5.91
CA ILE A 233 -16.80 2.73 4.82
C ILE A 233 -17.22 4.13 4.38
N VAL A 234 -16.28 5.06 4.42
CA VAL A 234 -16.49 6.49 4.14
C VAL A 234 -15.80 6.83 2.82
N ASP A 235 -16.55 7.39 1.87
CA ASP A 235 -15.98 7.97 0.65
C ASP A 235 -15.35 9.34 0.97
N VAL A 236 -14.15 9.59 0.47
CA VAL A 236 -13.47 10.88 0.58
C VAL A 236 -13.61 11.63 -0.74
N ASN A 237 -14.74 12.32 -0.89
CA ASN A 237 -15.13 13.02 -2.13
C ASN A 237 -14.48 14.42 -2.22
N LEU A 238 -13.14 14.45 -2.17
CA LEU A 238 -12.35 15.67 -2.30
C LEU A 238 -11.29 15.46 -3.38
N ASP A 239 -11.12 16.44 -4.25
CA ASP A 239 -10.09 16.40 -5.27
C ASP A 239 -8.68 16.44 -4.66
N ARG A 240 -7.71 15.88 -5.35
CA ARG A 240 -6.28 15.92 -4.99
C ARG A 240 -5.57 17.05 -5.79
N PRO A 241 -4.54 17.71 -5.25
CA PRO A 241 -3.92 17.50 -3.94
C PRO A 241 -4.74 18.05 -2.78
N ARG A 242 -4.86 17.29 -1.69
CA ARG A 242 -5.57 17.68 -0.47
C ARG A 242 -4.59 18.29 0.53
N LEU A 243 -4.84 19.51 0.93
CA LEU A 243 -4.00 20.23 1.89
C LEU A 243 -4.65 20.22 3.28
N LEU A 244 -3.87 19.97 4.33
CA LEU A 244 -4.37 19.98 5.71
C LEU A 244 -4.93 21.34 6.16
N THR A 245 -4.61 22.40 5.43
CA THR A 245 -5.16 23.75 5.63
C THR A 245 -6.56 23.93 5.00
N ASP A 246 -7.04 22.96 4.22
CA ASP A 246 -8.36 23.03 3.60
C ASP A 246 -9.46 22.75 4.64
N ALA A 247 -10.49 23.62 4.66
CA ALA A 247 -11.61 23.51 5.58
C ALA A 247 -12.44 22.26 5.36
N HIS A 248 -12.64 21.84 4.09
CA HIS A 248 -13.41 20.64 3.74
C HIS A 248 -12.65 19.38 4.19
N LEU A 249 -11.34 19.33 3.99
CA LEU A 249 -10.51 18.22 4.48
C LEU A 249 -10.53 18.15 6.01
N SER A 250 -10.44 19.31 6.68
CA SER A 250 -10.51 19.39 8.16
C SER A 250 -11.83 18.86 8.70
N GLU A 251 -12.95 19.11 8.02
CA GLU A 251 -14.26 18.57 8.39
C GLU A 251 -14.33 17.05 8.17
N GLN A 252 -13.78 16.57 7.07
CA GLN A 252 -13.68 15.13 6.78
C GLN A 252 -12.87 14.41 7.84
N ILE A 253 -11.71 14.95 8.24
CA ILE A 253 -10.87 14.43 9.32
C ILE A 253 -11.65 14.36 10.63
N ARG A 254 -12.37 15.44 10.99
CA ARG A 254 -13.20 15.49 12.19
C ARG A 254 -14.28 14.42 12.17
N THR A 255 -14.90 14.21 11.03
CA THR A 255 -15.93 13.18 10.82
C THR A 255 -15.35 11.78 11.02
N LEU A 256 -14.21 11.48 10.40
CA LEU A 256 -13.52 10.20 10.56
C LEU A 256 -13.08 9.94 12.00
N ARG A 257 -12.54 10.96 12.71
CA ARG A 257 -12.14 10.85 14.13
C ARG A 257 -13.29 10.45 15.06
N LYS A 258 -14.53 10.91 14.78
CA LYS A 258 -15.70 10.54 15.58
C LYS A 258 -16.14 9.09 15.40
N LYS A 259 -15.67 8.41 14.34
CA LYS A 259 -16.09 7.05 13.98
C LYS A 259 -15.13 5.98 14.52
N ILE A 260 -13.91 6.34 14.92
CA ILE A 260 -12.94 5.43 15.53
C ILE A 260 -13.33 5.12 16.98
#